data_546a3b137eaf881e45eca63f495c3b22
#
_entry.id   546a3b137eaf881e45eca63f495c3b22
#
_cell.length_a   1.000
_cell.length_b   1.000
_cell.length_c   1.000
_cell.angle_alpha   90.00
_cell.angle_beta   90.00
_cell.angle_gamma   90.00
#
_symmetry.space_group_name_H-M   'P 1'
#
loop_
_entity.id
_entity.type
_entity.pdbx_description
1 polymer ?
#
loop_
_entity_poly.entity_id
_entity_poly.type
_entity_poly.pdbx_seq_one_letter_code
_entity_poly.pdbx_strand_id
1 'polypeptide(L)'
;MIDALMTSGISAEVPISGGGRRMDGGWWRNPDSIGGSFSASSHRCHHKQKHCIPIPQCGALSISPLLFHPHTKGSQIIMDTTQKAVKRQASFCNAITFSNRPIVIYEQVRLKITKKQCCWSGALRLGFTSKDPSRINPDTLPKYACPDLVSQSGFWAKALPEEFANEGNIIAFWVDKKGRVFYRVNDSAAMLFFSGVRTAEPLWALIDVYGLTRGVQLLGEYLGPDVQG
;
A
#
# COMPACT_ATOMS: atom_id res chain seq x y z
N MET A 1 -29.02 22.82 10.65
CA MET A 1 -30.12 21.89 10.30
C MET A 1 -29.63 21.06 9.16
N ILE A 2 -29.25 19.85 9.39
CA ILE A 2 -29.16 18.78 8.40
C ILE A 2 -28.48 17.58 9.05
N ASP A 3 -29.31 16.66 9.32
CA ASP A 3 -29.32 15.22 9.33
C ASP A 3 -28.05 14.46 9.74
N ALA A 4 -28.11 14.09 11.00
CA ALA A 4 -27.61 12.83 11.51
C ALA A 4 -28.57 11.70 11.07
N LEU A 5 -28.03 10.65 10.48
CA LEU A 5 -28.53 9.28 10.29
C LEU A 5 -27.54 8.59 9.35
N MET A 6 -26.80 7.61 9.75
CA MET A 6 -27.17 6.25 10.11
C MET A 6 -26.01 5.54 10.82
N THR A 7 -26.22 5.23 12.04
CA THR A 7 -25.59 4.10 12.72
C THR A 7 -26.57 2.95 12.66
N SER A 8 -26.19 1.82 12.13
CA SER A 8 -26.77 0.54 12.53
C SER A 8 -25.70 -0.53 12.44
N GLY A 9 -25.16 -0.85 13.62
CA GLY A 9 -24.41 -2.06 13.84
C GLY A 9 -25.33 -3.26 13.80
N ILE A 10 -24.85 -4.32 13.20
CA ILE A 10 -25.38 -5.67 13.45
C ILE A 10 -24.17 -6.51 13.86
N SER A 11 -24.09 -6.76 15.16
CA SER A 11 -23.31 -7.83 15.75
C SER A 11 -23.96 -9.15 15.36
N ALA A 12 -23.19 -10.06 14.81
CA ALA A 12 -23.53 -11.47 14.74
C ALA A 12 -22.52 -12.24 15.58
N GLU A 13 -22.96 -12.69 16.73
CA GLU A 13 -22.30 -13.66 17.56
C GLU A 13 -22.31 -15.03 16.87
N VAL A 14 -21.19 -15.74 16.92
CA VAL A 14 -21.09 -17.14 16.53
C VAL A 14 -20.72 -17.94 17.78
N PRO A 15 -21.44 -19.03 18.10
CA PRO A 15 -21.24 -19.79 19.31
C PRO A 15 -20.06 -20.75 19.21
N ILE A 16 -19.37 -20.86 20.35
CA ILE A 16 -18.33 -21.84 20.64
C ILE A 16 -18.97 -23.18 20.92
N SER A 17 -18.57 -24.23 20.23
CA SER A 17 -18.76 -25.59 20.70
C SER A 17 -17.44 -26.35 20.67
N GLY A 18 -17.08 -26.85 21.84
CA GLY A 18 -15.89 -27.61 22.11
C GLY A 18 -15.97 -29.06 21.65
N GLY A 19 -14.84 -29.70 21.66
CA GLY A 19 -14.69 -31.13 21.42
C GLY A 19 -13.23 -31.54 21.44
N GLY A 20 -12.72 -31.84 22.62
CA GLY A 20 -11.38 -32.39 22.78
C GLY A 20 -11.29 -33.85 22.34
N ARG A 21 -10.09 -34.24 21.93
CA ARG A 21 -9.54 -35.60 22.20
C ARG A 21 -8.01 -35.57 22.13
N ARG A 22 -7.41 -35.91 23.27
CA ARG A 22 -6.03 -36.37 23.40
C ARG A 22 -5.88 -37.74 22.74
N MET A 23 -4.75 -38.03 22.19
CA MET A 23 -4.11 -39.33 22.27
C MET A 23 -2.60 -39.24 22.14
N ASP A 24 -1.99 -39.94 23.08
CA ASP A 24 -0.59 -40.07 23.43
C ASP A 24 0.20 -40.99 22.47
N GLY A 25 1.52 -41.02 22.64
CA GLY A 25 2.43 -42.10 22.26
C GLY A 25 3.45 -41.67 21.22
N GLY A 26 4.63 -41.31 21.52
CA GLY A 26 5.77 -41.95 22.16
C GLY A 26 6.49 -42.88 21.18
N TRP A 27 7.78 -42.61 20.91
CA TRP A 27 8.89 -43.54 20.91
C TRP A 27 10.15 -42.93 20.32
N TRP A 28 11.12 -42.77 21.18
CA TRP A 28 12.52 -42.55 20.90
C TRP A 28 13.17 -43.76 20.24
N ARG A 29 14.14 -43.56 19.36
CA ARG A 29 15.39 -44.34 19.27
C ARG A 29 16.39 -43.70 18.32
N ASN A 30 17.50 -43.25 18.88
CA ASN A 30 18.84 -43.33 18.24
C ASN A 30 19.37 -44.71 18.45
N PRO A 31 20.24 -45.28 17.58
CA PRO A 31 21.63 -45.40 18.00
C PRO A 31 22.72 -45.20 16.91
N ASP A 32 23.78 -44.56 17.34
CA ASP A 32 25.20 -44.78 17.21
C ASP A 32 25.83 -45.45 15.99
N SER A 33 26.85 -44.72 15.49
CA SER A 33 28.22 -45.11 15.15
C SER A 33 28.49 -46.31 14.22
N ILE A 34 29.26 -46.02 13.18
CA ILE A 34 30.46 -46.81 12.83
C ILE A 34 31.37 -45.91 11.96
N GLY A 35 32.64 -45.80 12.35
CA GLY A 35 33.69 -45.12 11.64
C GLY A 35 34.22 -45.91 10.45
N GLY A 36 34.86 -45.22 9.55
CA GLY A 36 35.57 -45.76 8.41
C GLY A 36 36.49 -44.72 7.79
N SER A 37 37.77 -44.81 8.18
CA SER A 37 38.88 -44.13 7.56
C SER A 37 39.24 -44.75 6.24
N PHE A 38 39.35 -43.98 5.15
CA PHE A 38 40.20 -44.40 3.99
C PHE A 38 40.85 -43.17 3.34
N SER A 39 42.14 -43.28 3.38
CA SER A 39 43.29 -42.77 2.64
C SER A 39 43.08 -41.82 1.42
N ALA A 40 43.97 -40.86 1.44
CA ALA A 40 44.29 -39.94 0.36
C ALA A 40 44.69 -40.65 -0.94
N SER A 41 44.14 -40.20 -2.05
CA SER A 41 44.79 -40.32 -3.34
C SER A 41 44.73 -38.97 -4.06
N SER A 42 45.94 -38.44 -4.31
CA SER A 42 46.18 -37.23 -5.05
C SER A 42 45.87 -37.44 -6.53
N HIS A 43 44.82 -36.78 -7.01
CA HIS A 43 44.67 -36.56 -8.45
C HIS A 43 44.86 -35.09 -8.79
N ARG A 44 45.97 -34.80 -9.48
CA ARG A 44 46.22 -33.54 -10.19
C ARG A 44 45.08 -33.31 -11.16
N CYS A 45 44.20 -32.36 -10.87
CA CYS A 45 43.31 -31.81 -11.86
C CYS A 45 43.93 -30.59 -12.53
N HIS A 46 44.12 -30.70 -13.84
CA HIS A 46 44.50 -29.62 -14.73
C HIS A 46 43.45 -28.48 -14.63
N HIS A 47 43.90 -27.29 -14.26
CA HIS A 47 43.14 -26.06 -14.34
C HIS A 47 42.85 -25.74 -15.81
N LYS A 48 41.62 -26.05 -16.26
CA LYS A 48 41.00 -25.31 -17.38
C LYS A 48 40.37 -24.06 -16.81
N GLN A 49 40.98 -22.92 -17.06
CA GLN A 49 40.39 -21.62 -16.82
C GLN A 49 39.06 -21.55 -17.59
N LYS A 50 37.95 -21.71 -16.88
CA LYS A 50 36.64 -21.30 -17.39
C LYS A 50 36.61 -19.79 -17.31
N HIS A 51 36.58 -19.14 -18.46
CA HIS A 51 36.19 -17.76 -18.58
C HIS A 51 34.85 -17.56 -17.85
N CYS A 52 34.88 -16.96 -16.68
CA CYS A 52 33.68 -16.44 -16.06
C CYS A 52 33.22 -15.28 -16.94
N ILE A 53 32.16 -15.53 -17.70
CA ILE A 53 31.40 -14.46 -18.33
C ILE A 53 30.87 -13.60 -17.19
N PRO A 54 31.15 -12.29 -17.14
CA PRO A 54 30.56 -11.44 -16.12
C PRO A 54 29.03 -11.53 -16.25
N ILE A 55 28.38 -12.01 -15.19
CA ILE A 55 26.93 -11.90 -15.08
C ILE A 55 26.60 -10.41 -15.20
N PRO A 56 25.75 -9.97 -16.15
CA PRO A 56 25.34 -8.58 -16.17
C PRO A 56 24.78 -8.28 -14.78
N GLN A 57 25.38 -7.34 -14.07
CA GLN A 57 24.79 -6.78 -12.88
C GLN A 57 23.40 -6.30 -13.31
N CYS A 58 22.38 -6.97 -12.79
CA CYS A 58 21.01 -6.50 -12.92
C CYS A 58 20.98 -5.11 -12.30
N GLY A 59 21.10 -4.09 -13.15
CA GLY A 59 21.04 -2.71 -12.73
C GLY A 59 19.75 -2.56 -11.96
N ALA A 60 19.83 -2.12 -10.73
CA ALA A 60 18.67 -1.75 -9.94
C ALA A 60 17.83 -0.84 -10.85
N LEU A 61 16.65 -1.30 -11.27
CA LEU A 61 15.70 -0.50 -12.02
C LEU A 61 15.40 0.72 -11.16
N SER A 62 16.00 1.85 -11.51
CA SER A 62 15.71 3.12 -10.86
C SER A 62 14.26 3.44 -11.16
N ILE A 63 13.38 3.14 -10.21
CA ILE A 63 11.99 3.51 -10.30
C ILE A 63 11.94 5.04 -10.25
N SER A 64 11.31 5.68 -11.24
CA SER A 64 11.17 7.12 -11.23
C SER A 64 10.39 7.58 -10.00
N PRO A 65 10.68 8.77 -9.43
CA PRO A 65 9.98 9.25 -8.25
C PRO A 65 8.46 9.23 -8.41
N LEU A 66 7.76 8.84 -7.35
CA LEU A 66 6.31 8.92 -7.32
C LEU A 66 5.89 10.38 -7.09
N LEU A 67 5.09 10.92 -8.00
CA LEU A 67 4.59 12.29 -7.96
C LEU A 67 3.06 12.25 -8.08
N PHE A 68 2.40 13.36 -7.77
CA PHE A 68 0.99 13.55 -8.12
C PHE A 68 0.84 13.78 -9.63
N HIS A 69 -0.24 13.26 -10.20
CA HIS A 69 -0.56 13.47 -11.62
C HIS A 69 -0.82 14.95 -11.90
N PRO A 70 -0.12 15.58 -12.85
CA PRO A 70 -0.18 17.04 -13.04
C PRO A 70 -1.54 17.56 -13.48
N HIS A 71 -2.27 16.77 -14.26
CA HIS A 71 -3.49 17.23 -14.93
C HIS A 71 -4.76 16.64 -14.33
N THR A 72 -4.76 15.34 -14.04
CA THR A 72 -5.96 14.65 -13.53
C THR A 72 -6.06 14.81 -12.03
N LYS A 73 -6.78 15.82 -11.61
CA LYS A 73 -7.03 16.18 -10.20
C LYS A 73 -8.33 16.93 -10.05
N GLY A 74 -8.90 16.83 -8.86
CA GLY A 74 -10.12 17.56 -8.50
C GLY A 74 -9.92 19.09 -8.57
N SER A 75 -11.01 19.79 -8.84
CA SER A 75 -11.01 21.26 -9.07
C SER A 75 -10.51 22.08 -7.87
N GLN A 76 -10.53 21.52 -6.66
CA GLN A 76 -10.07 22.18 -5.44
C GLN A 76 -8.60 21.93 -5.12
N ILE A 77 -7.88 21.18 -5.94
CA ILE A 77 -6.46 20.88 -5.72
C ILE A 77 -5.56 21.96 -6.28
N ILE A 78 -4.75 22.51 -5.39
CA ILE A 78 -3.53 23.27 -5.72
C ILE A 78 -2.35 22.34 -5.52
N MET A 79 -1.50 22.23 -6.53
CA MET A 79 -0.30 21.40 -6.55
C MET A 79 0.93 22.30 -6.59
N ASP A 80 1.98 21.92 -5.87
CA ASP A 80 3.26 22.61 -5.94
C ASP A 80 3.99 22.30 -7.27
N THR A 81 5.02 23.09 -7.57
CA THR A 81 5.79 22.96 -8.82
C THR A 81 6.55 21.64 -8.91
N THR A 82 6.84 20.99 -7.78
CA THR A 82 7.54 19.71 -7.72
C THR A 82 6.60 18.52 -7.89
N GLN A 83 5.28 18.73 -7.90
CA GLN A 83 4.23 17.70 -7.95
C GLN A 83 4.29 16.74 -6.75
N LYS A 84 4.96 17.12 -5.67
CA LYS A 84 5.07 16.31 -4.44
C LYS A 84 4.08 16.72 -3.36
N ALA A 85 3.55 17.92 -3.40
CA ALA A 85 2.60 18.40 -2.42
C ALA A 85 1.32 18.91 -3.08
N VAL A 86 0.20 18.56 -2.47
CA VAL A 86 -1.13 19.04 -2.87
C VAL A 86 -1.87 19.57 -1.66
N LYS A 87 -2.69 20.57 -1.92
CA LYS A 87 -3.50 21.26 -0.92
C LYS A 87 -4.88 21.50 -1.51
N ARG A 88 -5.92 21.21 -0.71
CA ARG A 88 -7.28 21.61 -1.05
C ARG A 88 -7.48 23.08 -0.72
N GLN A 89 -7.96 23.86 -1.69
CA GLN A 89 -8.09 25.32 -1.58
C GLN A 89 -9.27 25.71 -0.70
N ALA A 90 -10.44 25.26 -1.05
CA ALA A 90 -11.70 25.53 -0.36
C ALA A 90 -12.55 24.27 -0.34
N SER A 91 -13.75 24.30 0.28
CA SER A 91 -14.64 23.13 0.35
C SER A 91 -13.99 21.94 1.08
N PHE A 92 -14.79 20.93 1.41
CA PHE A 92 -14.32 19.69 2.05
C PHE A 92 -14.14 18.53 1.05
N CYS A 93 -14.47 18.75 -0.23
CA CYS A 93 -14.48 17.75 -1.30
C CYS A 93 -13.83 18.28 -2.59
N ASN A 94 -14.05 17.59 -3.73
CA ASN A 94 -13.46 17.91 -5.04
C ASN A 94 -11.93 17.92 -5.04
N ALA A 95 -11.33 17.00 -4.31
CA ALA A 95 -9.89 16.98 -4.08
C ALA A 95 -9.27 15.59 -4.32
N ILE A 96 -9.82 14.85 -5.28
CA ILE A 96 -9.30 13.56 -5.73
C ILE A 96 -8.02 13.81 -6.52
N THR A 97 -6.99 13.01 -6.24
CA THR A 97 -5.69 13.05 -6.93
C THR A 97 -5.22 11.63 -7.22
N PHE A 98 -4.26 11.50 -8.12
CA PHE A 98 -3.69 10.24 -8.53
C PHE A 98 -2.16 10.35 -8.60
N SER A 99 -1.49 9.19 -8.56
CA SER A 99 -0.06 9.15 -8.90
C SER A 99 0.17 9.39 -10.40
N ASN A 100 1.34 9.91 -10.74
CA ASN A 100 1.74 10.20 -12.13
C ASN A 100 2.14 8.94 -12.92
N ARG A 101 2.50 7.87 -12.21
CA ARG A 101 2.88 6.58 -12.77
C ARG A 101 2.19 5.45 -12.02
N PRO A 102 2.14 4.24 -12.62
CA PRO A 102 1.72 3.06 -11.88
C PRO A 102 2.63 2.80 -10.68
N ILE A 103 2.06 2.24 -9.62
CA ILE A 103 2.80 1.73 -8.46
C ILE A 103 3.22 0.29 -8.70
N VAL A 104 4.30 -0.14 -8.06
CA VAL A 104 4.71 -1.53 -8.03
C VAL A 104 4.01 -2.24 -6.86
N ILE A 105 3.66 -3.52 -7.02
CA ILE A 105 3.09 -4.32 -5.93
C ILE A 105 4.08 -4.33 -4.75
N TYR A 106 3.58 -4.06 -3.55
CA TYR A 106 4.32 -3.80 -2.30
C TYR A 106 5.02 -2.44 -2.22
N GLU A 107 5.02 -1.62 -3.28
CA GLU A 107 5.52 -0.25 -3.19
C GLU A 107 4.70 0.53 -2.16
N GLN A 108 5.37 1.13 -1.20
CA GLN A 108 4.72 1.93 -0.16
C GLN A 108 4.54 3.37 -0.63
N VAL A 109 3.30 3.77 -0.87
CA VAL A 109 2.95 5.17 -1.09
C VAL A 109 2.94 5.87 0.26
N ARG A 110 3.86 6.82 0.47
CA ARG A 110 4.05 7.50 1.75
C ARG A 110 3.61 8.96 1.63
N LEU A 111 2.71 9.35 2.50
CA LEU A 111 2.10 10.68 2.55
C LEU A 111 2.32 11.30 3.92
N LYS A 112 2.89 12.50 3.98
CA LYS A 112 2.88 13.33 5.18
C LYS A 112 1.64 14.23 5.16
N ILE A 113 0.88 14.26 6.25
CA ILE A 113 -0.20 15.23 6.42
C ILE A 113 0.44 16.57 6.76
N THR A 114 0.30 17.55 5.86
CA THR A 114 0.93 18.87 5.99
C THR A 114 -0.02 19.93 6.52
N LYS A 115 -1.34 19.70 6.38
CA LYS A 115 -2.36 20.65 6.86
C LYS A 115 -3.63 19.93 7.28
N LYS A 116 -4.12 20.27 8.48
CA LYS A 116 -5.40 19.85 9.03
C LYS A 116 -6.35 21.05 9.05
N GLN A 117 -7.62 20.79 8.79
CA GLN A 117 -8.70 21.76 8.90
C GLN A 117 -9.56 21.42 10.11
N CYS A 118 -9.58 22.30 11.10
CA CYS A 118 -10.47 22.15 12.25
C CYS A 118 -11.94 22.28 11.86
N CYS A 119 -12.83 21.72 12.68
CA CYS A 119 -14.29 21.83 12.59
C CYS A 119 -14.93 21.14 11.39
N TRP A 120 -14.21 20.29 10.67
CA TRP A 120 -14.74 19.40 9.65
C TRP A 120 -14.61 17.94 10.08
N SER A 121 -15.45 17.08 9.55
CA SER A 121 -15.41 15.65 9.79
C SER A 121 -14.96 14.91 8.53
N GLY A 122 -14.59 13.64 8.72
CA GLY A 122 -14.05 12.80 7.67
C GLY A 122 -12.55 13.04 7.45
N ALA A 123 -11.87 12.04 6.97
CA ALA A 123 -10.43 12.07 6.76
C ALA A 123 -10.06 11.66 5.34
N LEU A 124 -8.79 11.76 5.07
CA LEU A 124 -8.11 11.29 3.87
C LEU A 124 -8.66 9.92 3.41
N ARG A 125 -8.96 9.80 2.13
CA ARG A 125 -9.34 8.52 1.52
C ARG A 125 -8.23 8.05 0.62
N LEU A 126 -7.84 6.80 0.79
CA LEU A 126 -6.68 6.21 0.15
C LEU A 126 -7.07 4.94 -0.57
N GLY A 127 -6.45 4.70 -1.71
CA GLY A 127 -6.69 3.50 -2.47
C GLY A 127 -5.95 3.46 -3.79
N PHE A 128 -6.52 2.75 -4.75
CA PHE A 128 -5.91 2.48 -6.04
C PHE A 128 -6.95 2.51 -7.16
N THR A 129 -6.47 2.71 -8.38
CA THR A 129 -7.26 2.56 -9.59
C THR A 129 -6.48 1.81 -10.66
N SER A 130 -7.18 0.96 -11.43
CA SER A 130 -6.63 0.36 -12.65
C SER A 130 -6.87 1.22 -13.90
N LYS A 131 -7.51 2.38 -13.72
CA LYS A 131 -7.71 3.33 -14.81
C LYS A 131 -6.53 4.28 -14.90
N ASP A 132 -5.92 4.36 -16.09
CA ASP A 132 -4.84 5.31 -16.34
C ASP A 132 -5.36 6.75 -16.13
N PRO A 133 -4.82 7.50 -15.16
CA PRO A 133 -5.26 8.88 -14.90
C PRO A 133 -5.15 9.79 -16.12
N SER A 134 -4.20 9.55 -17.03
CA SER A 134 -4.04 10.33 -18.25
C SER A 134 -5.22 10.21 -19.21
N ARG A 135 -6.06 9.18 -19.04
CA ARG A 135 -7.26 8.92 -19.84
C ARG A 135 -8.55 9.32 -19.14
N ILE A 136 -8.47 9.85 -17.93
CA ILE A 136 -9.61 10.35 -17.17
C ILE A 136 -9.75 11.84 -17.44
N ASN A 137 -10.94 12.27 -17.88
CA ASN A 137 -11.26 13.69 -17.94
C ASN A 137 -11.44 14.25 -16.52
N PRO A 138 -10.60 15.21 -16.07
CA PRO A 138 -10.70 15.78 -14.72
C PRO A 138 -12.06 16.41 -14.42
N ASP A 139 -12.75 16.95 -15.43
CA ASP A 139 -14.07 17.58 -15.26
C ASP A 139 -15.17 16.56 -14.92
N THR A 140 -14.93 15.28 -15.19
CA THR A 140 -15.85 14.18 -14.85
C THR A 140 -15.61 13.56 -13.50
N LEU A 141 -14.57 14.01 -12.77
CA LEU A 141 -14.30 13.50 -11.44
C LEU A 141 -15.44 13.86 -10.49
N PRO A 142 -15.97 12.88 -9.72
CA PRO A 142 -17.02 13.16 -8.76
C PRO A 142 -16.46 13.98 -7.59
N LYS A 143 -17.36 14.53 -6.78
CA LYS A 143 -17.01 15.28 -5.58
C LYS A 143 -16.26 14.44 -4.56
N TYR A 144 -16.55 13.13 -4.50
CA TYR A 144 -16.08 12.21 -3.48
C TYR A 144 -15.50 10.95 -4.11
N ALA A 145 -14.37 10.50 -3.59
CA ALA A 145 -13.86 9.16 -3.94
C ALA A 145 -14.79 8.07 -3.38
N CYS A 146 -15.26 8.23 -2.16
CA CYS A 146 -16.23 7.34 -1.53
C CYS A 146 -17.53 8.12 -1.21
N PRO A 147 -18.70 7.65 -1.64
CA PRO A 147 -18.94 6.39 -2.37
C PRO A 147 -18.86 6.51 -3.90
N ASP A 148 -18.78 7.70 -4.46
CA ASP A 148 -19.11 7.96 -5.87
C ASP A 148 -18.14 7.30 -6.85
N LEU A 149 -16.82 7.48 -6.64
CA LEU A 149 -15.81 6.94 -7.55
C LEU A 149 -15.67 5.43 -7.38
N VAL A 150 -15.73 4.93 -6.14
CA VAL A 150 -15.58 3.49 -5.85
C VAL A 150 -16.80 2.66 -6.29
N SER A 151 -17.90 3.28 -6.60
CA SER A 151 -19.05 2.60 -7.24
C SER A 151 -18.76 2.19 -8.68
N GLN A 152 -17.73 2.77 -9.28
CA GLN A 152 -17.29 2.47 -10.63
C GLN A 152 -16.23 1.36 -10.62
N SER A 153 -16.30 0.45 -11.60
CA SER A 153 -15.31 -0.62 -11.75
C SER A 153 -13.91 -0.07 -12.00
N GLY A 154 -12.93 -0.62 -11.30
CA GLY A 154 -11.53 -0.23 -11.42
C GLY A 154 -11.08 0.86 -10.44
N PHE A 155 -11.92 1.20 -9.45
CA PHE A 155 -11.57 2.11 -8.37
C PHE A 155 -11.82 1.44 -7.02
N TRP A 156 -10.87 1.55 -6.12
CA TRP A 156 -10.93 1.00 -4.76
C TRP A 156 -10.35 2.02 -3.79
N ALA A 157 -11.13 2.47 -2.83
CA ALA A 157 -10.67 3.38 -1.80
C ALA A 157 -11.46 3.21 -0.51
N LYS A 158 -10.86 3.63 0.60
CA LYS A 158 -11.46 3.65 1.92
C LYS A 158 -11.00 4.88 2.70
N ALA A 159 -11.85 5.39 3.58
CA ALA A 159 -11.49 6.49 4.46
C ALA A 159 -10.54 6.01 5.57
N LEU A 160 -9.50 6.81 5.81
CA LEU A 160 -8.62 6.64 6.96
C LEU A 160 -9.40 7.04 8.24
N PRO A 161 -9.21 6.35 9.39
CA PRO A 161 -9.78 6.82 10.66
C PRO A 161 -9.33 8.25 10.99
N GLU A 162 -10.26 9.09 11.47
CA GLU A 162 -10.02 10.52 11.71
C GLU A 162 -8.92 10.78 12.74
N GLU A 163 -8.73 9.86 13.67
CA GLU A 163 -7.69 9.93 14.70
C GLU A 163 -6.27 10.02 14.12
N PHE A 164 -6.08 9.55 12.87
CA PHE A 164 -4.79 9.60 12.18
C PHE A 164 -4.60 10.85 11.31
N ALA A 165 -5.59 11.73 11.23
CA ALA A 165 -5.57 12.93 10.39
C ALA A 165 -4.80 14.11 11.02
N ASN A 166 -3.83 13.87 11.89
CA ASN A 166 -3.04 14.93 12.55
C ASN A 166 -1.88 15.40 11.65
N GLU A 167 -1.64 16.71 11.68
CA GLU A 167 -0.48 17.28 10.98
C GLU A 167 0.82 16.63 11.46
N GLY A 168 1.71 16.37 10.52
CA GLY A 168 2.98 15.70 10.78
C GLY A 168 2.92 14.17 10.67
N ASN A 169 1.75 13.55 10.81
CA ASN A 169 1.63 12.11 10.63
C ASN A 169 2.04 11.67 9.22
N ILE A 170 2.76 10.58 9.15
CA ILE A 170 3.16 9.91 7.91
C ILE A 170 2.28 8.67 7.76
N ILE A 171 1.51 8.64 6.70
CA ILE A 171 0.68 7.50 6.33
C ILE A 171 1.37 6.77 5.18
N ALA A 172 1.68 5.50 5.37
CA ALA A 172 2.13 4.63 4.29
C ALA A 172 1.03 3.63 3.95
N PHE A 173 0.74 3.42 2.66
CA PHE A 173 -0.20 2.40 2.22
C PHE A 173 0.31 1.68 0.96
N TRP A 174 -0.04 0.42 0.81
CA TRP A 174 0.42 -0.43 -0.28
C TRP A 174 -0.56 -1.58 -0.53
N VAL A 175 -0.43 -2.23 -1.67
CA VAL A 175 -1.21 -3.40 -2.05
C VAL A 175 -0.30 -4.61 -2.23
N ASP A 176 -0.74 -5.77 -1.79
CA ASP A 176 -0.04 -7.04 -1.99
C ASP A 176 -0.53 -7.78 -3.24
N LYS A 177 0.15 -8.88 -3.60
CA LYS A 177 -0.21 -9.74 -4.76
C LYS A 177 -1.62 -10.32 -4.70
N LYS A 178 -2.21 -10.40 -3.50
CA LYS A 178 -3.58 -10.92 -3.28
C LYS A 178 -4.65 -9.84 -3.35
N GLY A 179 -4.27 -8.59 -3.67
CA GLY A 179 -5.18 -7.46 -3.73
C GLY A 179 -5.64 -6.96 -2.36
N ARG A 180 -4.88 -7.28 -1.30
CA ARG A 180 -5.10 -6.73 0.03
C ARG A 180 -4.34 -5.42 0.17
N VAL A 181 -5.01 -4.39 0.64
CA VAL A 181 -4.40 -3.09 0.92
C VAL A 181 -4.14 -2.97 2.41
N PHE A 182 -2.92 -2.57 2.73
CA PHE A 182 -2.45 -2.32 4.09
C PHE A 182 -2.11 -0.85 4.24
N TYR A 183 -2.14 -0.38 5.47
CA TYR A 183 -1.62 0.93 5.83
C TYR A 183 -0.90 0.86 7.18
N ARG A 184 -0.06 1.86 7.42
CA ARG A 184 0.51 2.14 8.74
C ARG A 184 0.64 3.64 8.93
N VAL A 185 0.65 4.06 10.17
CA VAL A 185 0.81 5.45 10.59
C VAL A 185 2.13 5.57 11.32
N ASN A 186 3.01 6.45 10.83
CA ASN A 186 4.37 6.61 11.37
C ASN A 186 5.09 5.24 11.40
N ASP A 187 5.63 4.86 12.54
CA ASP A 187 6.34 3.60 12.76
C ASP A 187 5.45 2.49 13.37
N SER A 188 4.12 2.64 13.29
CA SER A 188 3.20 1.63 13.81
C SER A 188 3.25 0.32 13.00
N ALA A 189 2.71 -0.76 13.57
CA ALA A 189 2.49 -2.00 12.84
C ALA A 189 1.57 -1.79 11.63
N ALA A 190 1.78 -2.60 10.60
CA ALA A 190 0.90 -2.61 9.42
C ALA A 190 -0.49 -3.13 9.79
N MET A 191 -1.52 -2.48 9.29
CA MET A 191 -2.92 -2.84 9.49
C MET A 191 -3.58 -3.12 8.15
N LEU A 192 -4.42 -4.15 8.09
CA LEU A 192 -5.24 -4.40 6.91
C LEU A 192 -6.27 -3.28 6.77
N PHE A 193 -6.28 -2.65 5.60
CA PHE A 193 -7.18 -1.54 5.31
C PHE A 193 -8.46 -2.01 4.61
N PHE A 194 -8.31 -2.71 3.50
CA PHE A 194 -9.36 -3.38 2.75
C PHE A 194 -8.76 -4.39 1.78
N SER A 195 -9.60 -5.12 1.04
CA SER A 195 -9.19 -6.11 0.05
C SER A 195 -10.06 -6.05 -1.20
N GLY A 196 -9.69 -6.79 -2.23
CA GLY A 196 -10.45 -6.89 -3.48
C GLY A 196 -9.90 -6.06 -4.62
N VAL A 197 -8.70 -5.45 -4.47
CA VAL A 197 -8.02 -4.77 -5.58
C VAL A 197 -7.56 -5.81 -6.61
N ARG A 198 -7.84 -5.55 -7.88
CA ARG A 198 -7.38 -6.39 -8.99
C ARG A 198 -5.94 -6.02 -9.34
N THR A 199 -5.01 -6.95 -9.12
CA THR A 199 -3.57 -6.74 -9.30
C THR A 199 -3.02 -7.23 -10.65
N ALA A 200 -3.87 -7.75 -11.52
CA ALA A 200 -3.47 -8.19 -12.85
C ALA A 200 -3.21 -7.02 -13.83
N GLU A 201 -3.74 -5.85 -13.54
CA GLU A 201 -3.59 -4.63 -14.32
C GLU A 201 -2.65 -3.65 -13.60
N PRO A 202 -2.01 -2.71 -14.31
CA PRO A 202 -1.29 -1.62 -13.67
C PRO A 202 -2.20 -0.84 -12.73
N LEU A 203 -1.67 -0.42 -11.59
CA LEU A 203 -2.41 0.29 -10.56
C LEU A 203 -1.76 1.64 -10.30
N TRP A 204 -2.57 2.69 -10.20
CA TRP A 204 -2.16 4.03 -9.77
C TRP A 204 -2.70 4.28 -8.37
N ALA A 205 -1.92 4.98 -7.55
CA ALA A 205 -2.42 5.43 -6.25
C ALA A 205 -3.53 6.46 -6.43
N LEU A 206 -4.57 6.34 -5.59
CA LEU A 206 -5.70 7.24 -5.51
C LEU A 206 -5.71 7.88 -4.11
N ILE A 207 -5.71 9.21 -4.07
CA ILE A 207 -5.67 10.00 -2.84
C ILE A 207 -6.74 11.09 -2.93
N ASP A 208 -7.75 11.03 -2.03
CA ASP A 208 -8.76 12.08 -1.91
C ASP A 208 -8.51 12.89 -0.64
N VAL A 209 -8.09 14.14 -0.81
CA VAL A 209 -7.76 15.07 0.27
C VAL A 209 -9.05 15.63 0.85
N TYR A 210 -9.72 14.83 1.67
CA TYR A 210 -11.07 15.07 2.14
C TYR A 210 -11.14 15.50 3.60
N GLY A 211 -12.20 16.24 3.96
CA GLY A 211 -12.60 16.55 5.32
C GLY A 211 -11.51 17.27 6.12
N LEU A 212 -11.15 16.69 7.24
CA LEU A 212 -10.10 17.18 8.15
C LEU A 212 -8.73 17.35 7.47
N THR A 213 -8.40 16.50 6.51
CA THR A 213 -7.11 16.60 5.80
C THR A 213 -7.22 17.66 4.72
N ARG A 214 -6.43 18.71 4.83
CA ARG A 214 -6.40 19.82 3.88
C ARG A 214 -5.16 19.80 2.97
N GLY A 215 -4.06 19.22 3.41
CA GLY A 215 -2.83 19.15 2.62
C GLY A 215 -2.04 17.89 2.90
N VAL A 216 -1.41 17.33 1.86
CA VAL A 216 -0.54 16.16 1.94
C VAL A 216 0.66 16.33 1.03
N GLN A 217 1.75 15.65 1.39
CA GLN A 217 2.99 15.62 0.63
C GLN A 217 3.45 14.17 0.44
N LEU A 218 3.75 13.80 -0.80
CA LEU A 218 4.42 12.54 -1.12
C LEU A 218 5.86 12.58 -0.62
N LEU A 219 6.24 11.56 0.14
CA LEU A 219 7.61 11.34 0.58
C LEU A 219 8.30 10.39 -0.39
N GLY A 220 9.64 10.48 -0.46
CA GLY A 220 10.46 9.60 -1.29
C GLY A 220 10.26 8.11 -0.97
N GLU A 221 10.71 7.28 -1.88
CA GLU A 221 10.59 5.83 -1.79
C GLU A 221 11.23 5.29 -0.51
N TYR A 222 10.50 4.43 0.17
CA TYR A 222 11.02 3.57 1.22
C TYR A 222 10.71 2.13 0.79
N LEU A 223 11.72 1.44 0.31
CA LEU A 223 11.69 0.00 0.19
C LEU A 223 11.88 -0.53 1.61
N GLY A 224 10.79 -0.87 2.28
CA GLY A 224 10.83 -1.41 3.63
C GLY A 224 11.62 -2.74 3.66
N PRO A 225 12.10 -3.17 4.85
CA PRO A 225 12.87 -4.40 5.01
C PRO A 225 12.12 -5.69 4.65
N ASP A 226 10.84 -5.62 4.35
CA ASP A 226 9.96 -6.77 4.10
C ASP A 226 9.94 -7.26 2.63
N VAL A 227 10.82 -6.79 1.77
CA VAL A 227 10.90 -7.22 0.34
C VAL A 227 11.94 -8.33 0.13
N GLN A 228 12.49 -8.92 1.20
CA GLN A 228 13.33 -10.12 1.13
C GLN A 228 12.53 -11.32 1.64
N GLY A 229 11.83 -11.96 0.72
CA GLY A 229 11.12 -13.22 0.95
C GLY A 229 10.71 -13.89 -0.36
#